data_dfe403518d70c03275daa391e4400dd6
#
_entry.id   dfe403518d70c03275daa391e4400dd6
#
_cell.length_a   1.000
_cell.length_b   1.000
_cell.length_c   1.000
_cell.angle_alpha   90.00
_cell.angle_beta   90.00
_cell.angle_gamma   90.00
#
_symmetry.space_group_name_H-M   'P 1'
#
loop_
_entity.id
_entity.type
_entity.pdbx_description
1 polymer ?
#
loop_
_entity_poly.entity_id
_entity_poly.type
_entity_poly.pdbx_seq_one_letter_code
_entity_poly.pdbx_strand_id
1 'polypeptide(L)'
;MAPRRFSAVVLSLAALAVAAPVLALDYRTLAEAAPVYEAPSAKSKPLFVVLAGTPVEQVVSLEGWSKVRDNRGDLVWVEKKFLAEKRNVIVRAERAQVRAAAEDKAALVFEAERDVVLELLEAAPGGWVKVRHRDGQSGFLKAPQAWGL
;
A
#
# COMPACT_ATOMS: atom_id res chain seq x y z
N MET A 1 15.61 -7.69 73.85
CA MET A 1 15.77 -8.32 72.50
C MET A 1 14.78 -7.68 71.54
N ALA A 2 15.25 -6.82 70.65
CA ALA A 2 14.40 -6.17 69.66
C ALA A 2 14.51 -6.93 68.33
N PRO A 3 13.38 -7.21 67.62
CA PRO A 3 13.46 -7.91 66.34
C PRO A 3 13.87 -6.94 65.23
N ARG A 4 14.93 -7.31 64.52
CA ARG A 4 15.42 -6.65 63.34
C ARG A 4 14.38 -6.83 62.18
N ARG A 5 13.78 -5.72 61.73
CA ARG A 5 12.95 -5.69 60.52
C ARG A 5 13.87 -5.64 59.30
N PHE A 6 13.86 -6.72 58.53
CA PHE A 6 14.46 -6.74 57.19
C PHE A 6 13.47 -6.09 56.20
N SER A 7 13.81 -4.91 55.70
CA SER A 7 13.09 -4.29 54.60
C SER A 7 13.58 -4.91 53.31
N ALA A 8 12.70 -5.65 52.62
CA ALA A 8 12.96 -6.14 51.28
C ALA A 8 12.73 -5.00 50.29
N VAL A 9 13.79 -4.55 49.65
CA VAL A 9 13.71 -3.61 48.52
C VAL A 9 13.36 -4.40 47.27
N VAL A 10 12.11 -4.26 46.82
CA VAL A 10 11.67 -4.81 45.53
C VAL A 10 12.14 -3.86 44.43
N LEU A 11 13.16 -4.30 43.69
CA LEU A 11 13.64 -3.58 42.51
C LEU A 11 12.71 -3.91 41.32
N SER A 12 11.78 -3.01 41.00
CA SER A 12 10.92 -3.13 39.81
C SER A 12 11.74 -2.78 38.57
N LEU A 13 12.08 -3.80 37.78
CA LEU A 13 12.69 -3.64 36.47
C LEU A 13 11.61 -3.24 35.49
N ALA A 14 11.50 -1.94 35.18
CA ALA A 14 10.64 -1.45 34.12
C ALA A 14 11.28 -1.80 32.78
N ALA A 15 10.73 -2.79 32.09
CA ALA A 15 11.11 -3.11 30.71
C ALA A 15 10.63 -2.01 29.79
N LEU A 16 11.52 -1.15 29.29
CA LEU A 16 11.24 -0.23 28.21
C LEU A 16 11.06 -1.06 26.92
N ALA A 17 9.81 -1.25 26.50
CA ALA A 17 9.51 -1.77 25.18
C ALA A 17 9.86 -0.68 24.16
N VAL A 18 11.00 -0.83 23.49
CA VAL A 18 11.36 0.00 22.32
C VAL A 18 10.46 -0.45 21.19
N ALA A 19 9.41 0.33 20.90
CA ALA A 19 8.61 0.15 19.70
C ALA A 19 9.50 0.47 18.50
N ALA A 20 9.85 -0.56 17.71
CA ALA A 20 10.51 -0.35 16.43
C ALA A 20 9.57 0.42 15.52
N PRO A 21 10.03 1.45 14.76
CA PRO A 21 9.19 2.17 13.83
C PRO A 21 8.70 1.17 12.77
N VAL A 22 7.37 1.00 12.69
CA VAL A 22 6.76 0.32 11.56
C VAL A 22 6.91 1.25 10.37
N LEU A 23 7.80 0.90 9.43
CA LEU A 23 7.92 1.63 8.17
C LEU A 23 6.60 1.48 7.42
N ALA A 24 5.85 2.56 7.30
CA ALA A 24 4.66 2.60 6.46
C ALA A 24 5.08 2.35 4.99
N LEU A 25 4.34 1.50 4.29
CA LEU A 25 4.57 1.26 2.87
C LEU A 25 4.30 2.56 2.10
N ASP A 26 5.21 2.92 1.22
CA ASP A 26 5.14 4.15 0.42
C ASP A 26 4.65 3.81 -1.00
N TYR A 27 3.35 3.92 -1.20
CA TYR A 27 2.74 3.69 -2.50
C TYR A 27 2.66 4.97 -3.33
N ARG A 28 2.95 4.84 -4.61
CA ARG A 28 2.83 5.87 -5.64
C ARG A 28 2.02 5.31 -6.80
N THR A 29 1.64 6.20 -7.70
CA THR A 29 0.92 5.82 -8.93
C THR A 29 1.66 6.38 -10.13
N LEU A 30 1.76 5.63 -11.21
CA LEU A 30 2.29 6.11 -12.48
C LEU A 30 1.33 7.17 -13.05
N ALA A 31 1.80 8.42 -13.18
CA ALA A 31 1.03 9.52 -13.77
C ALA A 31 0.79 9.30 -15.26
N GLU A 32 1.75 8.70 -15.94
CA GLU A 32 1.71 8.33 -17.35
C GLU A 32 2.45 7.01 -17.59
N ALA A 33 2.28 6.40 -18.73
CA ALA A 33 3.00 5.17 -19.07
C ALA A 33 4.51 5.44 -19.13
N ALA A 34 5.30 4.60 -18.48
CA ALA A 34 6.73 4.80 -18.34
C ALA A 34 7.53 3.51 -18.54
N PRO A 35 8.69 3.59 -19.20
CA PRO A 35 9.63 2.48 -19.23
C PRO A 35 10.25 2.26 -17.84
N VAL A 36 10.48 1.00 -17.51
CA VAL A 36 11.21 0.61 -16.30
C VAL A 36 12.47 -0.13 -16.66
N TYR A 37 13.46 -0.06 -15.77
CA TYR A 37 14.83 -0.45 -16.05
C TYR A 37 15.41 -1.37 -14.98
N GLU A 38 16.47 -2.09 -15.35
CA GLU A 38 17.23 -2.95 -14.45
C GLU A 38 18.04 -2.15 -13.41
N ALA A 39 18.48 -0.92 -13.76
CA ALA A 39 19.27 -0.03 -12.92
C ALA A 39 18.77 1.42 -13.03
N PRO A 40 19.13 2.31 -12.07
CA PRO A 40 18.69 3.72 -12.07
C PRO A 40 19.40 4.57 -13.13
N SER A 41 19.25 4.21 -14.39
CA SER A 41 19.86 4.87 -15.55
C SER A 41 19.08 4.57 -16.81
N ALA A 42 18.77 5.59 -17.61
CA ALA A 42 18.16 5.44 -18.93
C ALA A 42 19.05 4.72 -19.95
N LYS A 43 20.34 4.56 -19.63
CA LYS A 43 21.30 3.76 -20.43
C LYS A 43 21.32 2.29 -20.05
N SER A 44 20.69 1.93 -18.94
CA SER A 44 20.57 0.53 -18.52
C SER A 44 19.55 -0.21 -19.37
N LYS A 45 19.47 -1.51 -19.19
CA LYS A 45 18.53 -2.35 -19.93
C LYS A 45 17.09 -2.00 -19.60
N PRO A 46 16.26 -1.58 -20.58
CA PRO A 46 14.83 -1.45 -20.39
C PRO A 46 14.20 -2.85 -20.25
N LEU A 47 13.25 -2.99 -19.34
CA LEU A 47 12.60 -4.27 -19.05
C LEU A 47 11.21 -4.35 -19.71
N PHE A 48 10.34 -3.40 -19.37
CA PHE A 48 8.97 -3.30 -19.90
C PHE A 48 8.42 -1.88 -19.67
N VAL A 49 7.21 -1.65 -20.10
CA VAL A 49 6.49 -0.40 -19.86
C VAL A 49 5.39 -0.65 -18.83
N VAL A 50 5.33 0.20 -17.81
CA VAL A 50 4.25 0.24 -16.83
C VAL A 50 3.22 1.27 -17.27
N LEU A 51 1.95 0.89 -17.26
CA LEU A 51 0.87 1.74 -17.74
C LEU A 51 0.53 2.88 -16.75
N ALA A 52 0.00 3.97 -17.28
CA ALA A 52 -0.56 5.05 -16.48
C ALA A 52 -1.62 4.52 -15.49
N GLY A 53 -1.65 5.08 -14.30
CA GLY A 53 -2.58 4.68 -13.24
C GLY A 53 -2.16 3.47 -12.42
N THR A 54 -1.12 2.73 -12.82
CA THR A 54 -0.63 1.56 -12.09
C THR A 54 -0.06 1.97 -10.73
N PRO A 55 -0.53 1.39 -9.61
CA PRO A 55 0.08 1.58 -8.31
C PRO A 55 1.40 0.80 -8.21
N VAL A 56 2.37 1.38 -7.51
CA VAL A 56 3.67 0.76 -7.21
C VAL A 56 4.08 1.11 -5.79
N GLU A 57 4.80 0.20 -5.12
CA GLU A 57 5.41 0.45 -3.83
C GLU A 57 6.82 1.02 -4.03
N GLN A 58 7.09 2.22 -3.53
CA GLN A 58 8.42 2.81 -3.57
C GLN A 58 9.31 2.18 -2.48
N VAL A 59 10.33 1.44 -2.89
CA VAL A 59 11.23 0.71 -2.00
C VAL A 59 12.51 1.50 -1.73
N VAL A 60 13.07 2.12 -2.76
CA VAL A 60 14.27 2.96 -2.68
C VAL A 60 14.02 4.25 -3.44
N SER A 61 14.42 5.37 -2.84
CA SER A 61 14.32 6.70 -3.43
C SER A 61 15.72 7.28 -3.60
N LEU A 62 16.14 7.53 -4.84
CA LEU A 62 17.36 8.23 -5.21
C LEU A 62 17.02 9.55 -5.88
N GLU A 63 18.02 10.38 -6.16
CA GLU A 63 17.82 11.57 -6.98
C GLU A 63 17.41 11.15 -8.41
N GLY A 64 16.24 11.60 -8.86
CA GLY A 64 15.70 11.33 -10.18
C GLY A 64 15.15 9.92 -10.40
N TRP A 65 15.41 8.95 -9.54
CA TRP A 65 15.03 7.55 -9.70
C TRP A 65 14.40 6.95 -8.46
N SER A 66 13.47 6.03 -8.66
CA SER A 66 12.89 5.19 -7.60
C SER A 66 12.95 3.72 -7.98
N LYS A 67 13.38 2.89 -7.03
CA LYS A 67 13.17 1.45 -7.13
C LYS A 67 11.77 1.15 -6.62
N VAL A 68 10.98 0.52 -7.43
CA VAL A 68 9.58 0.23 -7.12
C VAL A 68 9.30 -1.27 -7.21
N ARG A 69 8.34 -1.71 -6.41
CA ARG A 69 7.78 -3.06 -6.48
C ARG A 69 6.40 -2.98 -7.10
N ASP A 70 6.14 -3.83 -8.08
CA ASP A 70 4.81 -3.96 -8.68
C ASP A 70 3.93 -4.97 -7.93
N ASN A 71 2.67 -5.11 -8.33
CA ASN A 71 1.71 -6.04 -7.72
C ASN A 71 2.04 -7.53 -7.92
N ARG A 72 3.01 -7.85 -8.78
CA ARG A 72 3.54 -9.21 -8.99
C ARG A 72 4.77 -9.49 -8.15
N GLY A 73 5.34 -8.45 -7.53
CA GLY A 73 6.54 -8.52 -6.71
C GLY A 73 7.83 -8.20 -7.45
N ASP A 74 7.76 -7.82 -8.72
CA ASP A 74 8.93 -7.43 -9.50
C ASP A 74 9.51 -6.11 -9.00
N LEU A 75 10.84 -6.08 -8.84
CA LEU A 75 11.58 -4.89 -8.43
C LEU A 75 12.28 -4.28 -9.64
N VAL A 76 11.89 -3.05 -9.96
CA VAL A 76 12.37 -2.33 -11.15
C VAL A 76 12.66 -0.87 -10.83
N TRP A 77 13.42 -0.19 -11.69
CA TRP A 77 13.71 1.23 -11.56
C TRP A 77 12.87 2.05 -12.53
N VAL A 78 12.33 3.15 -12.03
CA VAL A 78 11.56 4.13 -12.80
C VAL A 78 12.05 5.55 -12.49
N GLU A 79 11.99 6.44 -13.48
CA GLU A 79 12.26 7.85 -13.23
C GLU A 79 11.16 8.47 -12.36
N LYS A 80 11.54 9.21 -11.33
CA LYS A 80 10.61 9.82 -10.37
C LYS A 80 9.59 10.76 -11.02
N LYS A 81 9.94 11.40 -12.14
CA LYS A 81 9.04 12.31 -12.85
C LYS A 81 7.71 11.64 -13.27
N PHE A 82 7.70 10.31 -13.41
CA PHE A 82 6.52 9.53 -13.77
C PHE A 82 5.66 9.13 -12.57
N LEU A 83 6.13 9.34 -11.35
CA LEU A 83 5.41 8.98 -10.12
C LEU A 83 4.57 10.14 -9.61
N ALA A 84 3.33 9.86 -9.22
CA ALA A 84 2.42 10.79 -8.58
C ALA A 84 2.01 10.29 -7.19
N GLU A 85 1.63 11.23 -6.32
CA GLU A 85 1.14 10.93 -4.96
C GLU A 85 -0.29 10.41 -4.95
N LYS A 86 -1.02 10.56 -6.03
CA LYS A 86 -2.36 9.99 -6.19
C LYS A 86 -2.32 8.51 -5.84
N ARG A 87 -3.28 8.06 -5.02
CA ARG A 87 -3.35 6.68 -4.58
C ARG A 87 -4.34 5.89 -5.43
N ASN A 88 -3.82 4.88 -6.08
CA ASN A 88 -4.62 3.85 -6.72
C ASN A 88 -4.35 2.51 -6.05
N VAL A 89 -5.28 1.58 -6.22
CA VAL A 89 -5.14 0.18 -5.83
C VAL A 89 -5.43 -0.70 -7.02
N ILE A 90 -4.94 -1.91 -7.00
CA ILE A 90 -5.20 -2.91 -8.02
C ILE A 90 -5.93 -4.10 -7.41
N VAL A 91 -6.97 -4.58 -8.07
CA VAL A 91 -7.73 -5.75 -7.60
C VAL A 91 -6.87 -7.00 -7.74
N ARG A 92 -6.67 -7.70 -6.63
CA ARG A 92 -5.89 -8.94 -6.57
C ARG A 92 -6.75 -10.20 -6.48
N ALA A 93 -7.98 -10.06 -6.04
CA ALA A 93 -8.96 -11.14 -6.10
C ALA A 93 -9.35 -11.42 -7.56
N GLU A 94 -9.77 -12.63 -7.87
CA GLU A 94 -10.25 -12.97 -9.21
C GLU A 94 -11.45 -12.10 -9.59
N ARG A 95 -12.36 -11.91 -8.63
CA ARG A 95 -13.49 -10.99 -8.74
C ARG A 95 -13.75 -10.35 -7.38
N ALA A 96 -13.76 -9.04 -7.34
CA ALA A 96 -14.05 -8.26 -6.15
C ALA A 96 -15.41 -7.58 -6.26
N GLN A 97 -16.14 -7.52 -5.14
CA GLN A 97 -17.43 -6.89 -5.06
C GLN A 97 -17.32 -5.54 -4.38
N VAL A 98 -17.67 -4.48 -5.10
CA VAL A 98 -17.73 -3.13 -4.56
C VAL A 98 -19.17 -2.82 -4.15
N ARG A 99 -19.35 -2.51 -2.86
CA ARG A 99 -20.66 -2.36 -2.22
C ARG A 99 -20.98 -0.92 -1.86
N ALA A 100 -22.25 -0.63 -1.69
CA ALA A 100 -22.73 0.73 -1.37
C ALA A 100 -22.32 1.21 0.03
N ALA A 101 -22.03 0.30 0.94
CA ALA A 101 -21.57 0.59 2.30
C ALA A 101 -20.48 -0.43 2.73
N ALA A 102 -19.72 -0.09 3.77
CA ALA A 102 -18.65 -0.93 4.31
C ALA A 102 -19.20 -2.09 5.16
N GLU A 103 -20.06 -2.92 4.56
CA GLU A 103 -20.66 -4.09 5.20
C GLU A 103 -21.06 -5.15 4.17
N ASP A 104 -21.03 -6.43 4.58
CA ASP A 104 -21.25 -7.57 3.68
C ASP A 104 -22.63 -7.63 3.05
N LYS A 105 -23.64 -7.09 3.75
CA LYS A 105 -25.04 -7.11 3.31
C LYS A 105 -25.46 -5.89 2.50
N ALA A 106 -24.55 -4.91 2.34
CA ALA A 106 -24.85 -3.75 1.53
C ALA A 106 -25.07 -4.10 0.06
N ALA A 107 -25.83 -3.28 -0.65
CA ALA A 107 -26.11 -3.47 -2.07
C ALA A 107 -24.82 -3.49 -2.89
N LEU A 108 -24.76 -4.36 -3.89
CA LEU A 108 -23.68 -4.40 -4.86
C LEU A 108 -23.79 -3.18 -5.78
N VAL A 109 -22.70 -2.43 -5.94
CA VAL A 109 -22.61 -1.31 -6.88
C VAL A 109 -22.04 -1.80 -8.21
N PHE A 110 -20.85 -2.46 -8.17
CA PHE A 110 -20.24 -3.12 -9.32
C PHE A 110 -19.29 -4.24 -8.88
N GLU A 111 -18.91 -5.05 -9.82
CA GLU A 111 -17.84 -6.04 -9.65
C GLU A 111 -16.62 -5.61 -10.46
N ALA A 112 -15.44 -5.88 -9.91
CA ALA A 112 -14.15 -5.64 -10.57
C ALA A 112 -13.37 -6.95 -10.66
N GLU A 113 -12.86 -7.24 -11.84
CA GLU A 113 -12.01 -8.40 -12.07
C GLU A 113 -10.57 -8.14 -11.62
N ARG A 114 -9.78 -9.20 -11.55
CA ARG A 114 -8.34 -9.12 -11.28
C ARG A 114 -7.67 -8.11 -12.20
N ASP A 115 -6.69 -7.40 -11.67
CA ASP A 115 -5.87 -6.39 -12.34
C ASP A 115 -6.60 -5.08 -12.72
N VAL A 116 -7.89 -4.95 -12.38
CA VAL A 116 -8.58 -3.67 -12.49
C VAL A 116 -7.99 -2.67 -11.50
N VAL A 117 -7.69 -1.48 -12.00
CA VAL A 117 -7.19 -0.35 -11.20
C VAL A 117 -8.36 0.49 -10.72
N LEU A 118 -8.37 0.79 -9.43
CA LEU A 118 -9.37 1.64 -8.78
C LEU A 118 -8.66 2.77 -8.04
N GLU A 119 -9.25 3.95 -8.02
CA GLU A 119 -8.76 5.05 -7.20
C GLU A 119 -9.11 4.79 -5.73
N LEU A 120 -8.13 4.93 -4.85
CA LEU A 120 -8.33 4.86 -3.41
C LEU A 120 -8.78 6.24 -2.90
N LEU A 121 -9.98 6.31 -2.34
CA LEU A 121 -10.53 7.57 -1.81
C LEU A 121 -10.22 7.73 -0.33
N GLU A 122 -10.54 6.70 0.47
CA GLU A 122 -10.33 6.72 1.92
C GLU A 122 -10.31 5.31 2.52
N ALA A 123 -9.71 5.18 3.70
CA ALA A 123 -9.88 4.01 4.54
C ALA A 123 -11.27 4.04 5.19
N ALA A 124 -11.87 2.87 5.42
CA ALA A 124 -13.16 2.71 6.07
C ALA A 124 -13.04 1.72 7.25
N PRO A 125 -13.98 1.74 8.20
CA PRO A 125 -13.97 0.82 9.33
C PRO A 125 -14.03 -0.65 8.91
N GLY A 126 -13.49 -1.53 9.77
CA GLY A 126 -13.67 -2.98 9.64
C GLY A 126 -12.93 -3.62 8.46
N GLY A 127 -11.81 -3.02 8.00
CA GLY A 127 -11.01 -3.58 6.92
C GLY A 127 -11.58 -3.33 5.52
N TRP A 128 -12.39 -2.30 5.38
CA TRP A 128 -12.91 -1.81 4.10
C TRP A 128 -12.15 -0.58 3.64
N VAL A 129 -12.16 -0.33 2.32
CA VAL A 129 -11.66 0.89 1.70
C VAL A 129 -12.68 1.43 0.71
N LYS A 130 -12.79 2.76 0.62
CA LYS A 130 -13.62 3.39 -0.39
C LYS A 130 -12.81 3.60 -1.65
N VAL A 131 -13.37 3.15 -2.76
CA VAL A 131 -12.72 3.18 -4.07
C VAL A 131 -13.65 3.78 -5.12
N ARG A 132 -13.06 4.24 -6.21
CA ARG A 132 -13.79 4.76 -7.37
C ARG A 132 -13.22 4.18 -8.65
N HIS A 133 -14.10 3.69 -9.50
CA HIS A 133 -13.76 3.28 -10.86
C HIS A 133 -13.67 4.50 -11.78
N ARG A 134 -12.91 4.39 -12.86
CA ARG A 134 -12.71 5.48 -13.84
C ARG A 134 -14.00 5.97 -14.51
N ASP A 135 -15.06 5.17 -14.51
CA ASP A 135 -16.39 5.54 -15.01
C ASP A 135 -17.20 6.40 -14.03
N GLY A 136 -16.66 6.66 -12.82
CA GLY A 136 -17.25 7.48 -11.78
C GLY A 136 -18.01 6.70 -10.71
N GLN A 137 -18.28 5.40 -10.88
CA GLN A 137 -18.89 4.59 -9.84
C GLN A 137 -17.94 4.43 -8.65
N SER A 138 -18.48 4.58 -7.44
CA SER A 138 -17.71 4.44 -6.21
C SER A 138 -18.43 3.55 -5.20
N GLY A 139 -17.68 3.00 -4.27
CA GLY A 139 -18.22 2.16 -3.20
C GLY A 139 -17.10 1.58 -2.35
N PHE A 140 -17.43 0.56 -1.58
CA PHE A 140 -16.56 -0.03 -0.58
C PHE A 140 -16.09 -1.43 -1.00
N LEU A 141 -14.78 -1.62 -0.91
CA LEU A 141 -14.08 -2.86 -1.22
C LEU A 141 -13.40 -3.39 0.05
N LYS A 142 -13.39 -4.71 0.24
CA LYS A 142 -12.59 -5.32 1.32
C LYS A 142 -11.11 -5.15 1.04
N ALA A 143 -10.36 -4.62 2.00
CA ALA A 143 -8.93 -4.35 1.88
C ALA A 143 -8.11 -5.56 1.40
N PRO A 144 -8.32 -6.81 1.86
CA PRO A 144 -7.58 -7.97 1.38
C PRO A 144 -7.77 -8.28 -0.11
N GLN A 145 -8.80 -7.75 -0.77
CA GLN A 145 -9.05 -7.95 -2.20
C GLN A 145 -8.27 -6.97 -3.09
N ALA A 146 -7.57 -6.00 -2.48
CA ALA A 146 -6.79 -4.99 -3.19
C ALA A 146 -5.30 -5.03 -2.79
N TRP A 147 -4.45 -4.58 -3.68
CA TRP A 147 -3.04 -4.32 -3.46
C TRP A 147 -2.76 -2.82 -3.68
N GLY A 148 -1.87 -2.24 -2.87
CA GLY A 148 -1.54 -0.81 -2.94
C GLY A 148 -2.10 0.02 -1.76
N LEU A 149 -2.42 -0.65 -0.66
CA LEU A 149 -2.99 -0.05 0.56
C LEU A 149 -1.94 0.31 1.60
#